data_653d0c517c966b3ee5b9c22e1862e796
#
_entry.id   653d0c517c966b3ee5b9c22e1862e796
#
_cell.length_a   1.000
_cell.length_b   1.000
_cell.length_c   1.000
_cell.angle_alpha   90.00
_cell.angle_beta   90.00
_cell.angle_gamma   90.00
#
_symmetry.space_group_name_H-M   'P 1'
#
loop_
_entity.id
_entity.type
_entity.pdbx_description
1 polymer ?
#
loop_
_entity_poly.entity_id
_entity_poly.type
_entity_poly.pdbx_seq_one_letter_code
_entity_poly.pdbx_strand_id
1 'polypeptide(L)'
;MAIKRYFALNDNTITNAYMSDLSTLATGSNMGAADILEVFSIYGQTISASATSSAELSRVLIKFDVTGSGFDSIKSERTAGRIPSSGSVNFYLRLFNAQHARTVPVDYTLDIAPVQHHWQEGSGLDMDTYKDLTKDRNGSNWMSASNSPDRAWTTPGGDYLATYNYSQDFSTGLEHLEVDITPLVEGWIAGTLANYGVGIKLSACHEAYYSSSVWGFSGVKYVDGILLNTTGAQKSY
;
A
#
# COMPACT_ATOMS: atom_id res chain seq x y z
N MET A 1 10.48 -20.37 22.71
CA MET A 1 9.55 -19.91 21.66
C MET A 1 10.27 -20.03 20.34
N ALA A 2 9.69 -20.72 19.36
CA ALA A 2 10.29 -20.82 18.03
C ALA A 2 9.66 -19.76 17.12
N ILE A 3 10.46 -19.06 16.32
CA ILE A 3 10.03 -18.09 15.33
C ILE A 3 10.39 -18.63 13.95
N LYS A 4 9.42 -18.69 13.05
CA LYS A 4 9.62 -18.98 11.63
C LYS A 4 9.30 -17.74 10.80
N ARG A 5 10.08 -17.51 9.76
CA ARG A 5 9.92 -16.36 8.86
C ARG A 5 9.55 -16.85 7.48
N TYR A 6 8.64 -16.15 6.84
CA TYR A 6 8.26 -16.30 5.44
C TYR A 6 8.52 -14.98 4.74
N PHE A 7 9.04 -15.05 3.53
CA PHE A 7 9.30 -13.87 2.71
C PHE A 7 8.14 -13.61 1.76
N ALA A 8 7.99 -12.38 1.34
CA ALA A 8 7.04 -12.04 0.30
C ALA A 8 7.35 -12.81 -0.98
N LEU A 9 6.31 -13.24 -1.67
CA LEU A 9 6.40 -13.89 -2.97
C LEU A 9 6.31 -12.87 -4.10
N ASN A 10 5.47 -11.86 -3.91
CA ASN A 10 5.27 -10.75 -4.83
C ASN A 10 5.10 -9.48 -4.03
N ASP A 11 5.60 -8.39 -4.56
CA ASP A 11 5.36 -7.05 -4.04
C ASP A 11 5.35 -6.01 -5.16
N ASN A 12 4.72 -4.86 -4.90
CA ASN A 12 4.71 -3.75 -5.84
C ASN A 12 4.28 -2.46 -5.11
N THR A 13 4.82 -1.35 -5.54
CA THR A 13 4.29 -0.01 -5.21
C THR A 13 3.45 0.49 -6.38
N ILE A 14 2.20 0.87 -6.11
CA ILE A 14 1.30 1.50 -7.08
C ILE A 14 1.10 2.97 -6.72
N THR A 15 1.09 3.86 -7.71
CA THR A 15 1.06 5.31 -7.46
C THR A 15 0.28 6.08 -8.52
N ASN A 16 -0.23 7.25 -8.12
CA ASN A 16 -0.78 8.27 -9.01
C ASN A 16 0.11 9.52 -9.06
N ALA A 17 1.37 9.41 -8.67
CA ALA A 17 2.31 10.54 -8.74
C ALA A 17 2.37 11.15 -10.14
N TYR A 18 2.79 12.40 -10.21
CA TYR A 18 3.02 13.07 -11.49
C TYR A 18 4.29 12.56 -12.16
N MET A 19 4.26 12.49 -13.47
CA MET A 19 5.45 12.33 -14.30
C MET A 19 6.40 13.52 -14.12
N SER A 20 7.61 13.40 -14.63
CA SER A 20 8.62 14.46 -14.58
C SER A 20 8.19 15.78 -15.24
N ASP A 21 7.15 15.73 -16.09
CA ASP A 21 6.53 16.91 -16.68
C ASP A 21 5.63 17.69 -15.72
N LEU A 22 5.35 17.15 -14.52
CA LEU A 22 4.48 17.70 -13.48
C LEU A 22 3.06 18.05 -13.98
N SER A 23 2.62 17.44 -15.05
CA SER A 23 1.31 17.68 -15.67
C SER A 23 0.54 16.39 -15.94
N THR A 24 1.23 15.28 -16.15
CA THR A 24 0.66 13.97 -16.43
C THR A 24 0.80 13.05 -15.23
N LEU A 25 -0.30 12.43 -14.80
CA LEU A 25 -0.26 11.44 -13.74
C LEU A 25 0.30 10.10 -14.23
N ALA A 26 1.26 9.55 -13.53
CA ALA A 26 1.90 8.26 -13.84
C ALA A 26 1.07 7.06 -13.33
N THR A 27 -0.24 7.12 -13.49
CA THR A 27 -1.17 6.09 -12.97
C THR A 27 -0.99 4.70 -13.57
N GLY A 28 -0.27 4.59 -14.67
CA GLY A 28 0.09 3.32 -15.31
C GLY A 28 1.43 2.75 -14.84
N SER A 29 2.15 3.43 -13.95
CA SER A 29 3.49 3.05 -13.50
C SER A 29 3.48 1.78 -12.67
N ASN A 30 4.51 0.95 -12.86
CA ASN A 30 4.75 -0.28 -12.13
C ASN A 30 6.14 -0.26 -11.49
N MET A 31 6.22 -0.70 -10.24
CA MET A 31 7.43 -0.72 -9.42
C MET A 31 7.75 -2.14 -8.92
N GLY A 32 7.27 -3.17 -9.62
CA GLY A 32 7.42 -4.57 -9.18
C GLY A 32 8.86 -5.11 -9.19
N ALA A 33 9.82 -4.37 -9.73
CA ALA A 33 11.24 -4.72 -9.64
C ALA A 33 12.04 -3.76 -8.76
N ALA A 34 11.38 -2.84 -8.05
CA ALA A 34 12.06 -1.91 -7.15
C ALA A 34 12.54 -2.61 -5.88
N ASP A 35 13.71 -2.22 -5.40
CA ASP A 35 14.31 -2.76 -4.17
C ASP A 35 13.63 -2.24 -2.88
N ILE A 36 12.86 -1.17 -2.99
CA ILE A 36 12.22 -0.49 -1.87
C ILE A 36 10.74 -0.27 -2.17
N LEU A 37 9.90 -0.59 -1.20
CA LEU A 37 8.48 -0.30 -1.23
C LEU A 37 8.21 1.06 -0.60
N GLU A 38 7.40 1.88 -1.25
CA GLU A 38 7.17 3.26 -0.84
C GLU A 38 5.69 3.55 -0.57
N VAL A 39 5.40 4.11 0.60
CA VAL A 39 4.08 4.66 0.93
C VAL A 39 4.25 6.15 1.18
N PHE A 40 3.61 6.96 0.37
CA PHE A 40 3.68 8.41 0.50
C PHE A 40 2.33 9.09 0.21
N SER A 41 2.21 10.31 0.72
CA SER A 41 1.21 11.29 0.33
C SER A 41 1.92 12.62 0.15
N ILE A 42 1.99 13.09 -1.08
CA ILE A 42 2.63 14.35 -1.44
C ILE A 42 1.55 15.35 -1.80
N TYR A 43 1.60 16.53 -1.19
CA TYR A 43 0.68 17.60 -1.52
C TYR A 43 0.92 18.11 -2.94
N GLY A 44 -0.15 18.09 -3.74
CA GLY A 44 -0.08 18.28 -5.17
C GLY A 44 0.60 19.55 -5.65
N GLN A 45 1.48 19.35 -6.57
CA GLN A 45 2.13 20.43 -7.32
C GLN A 45 1.40 20.58 -8.65
N THR A 46 0.22 21.19 -8.64
CA THR A 46 -0.45 21.47 -9.91
C THR A 46 -0.02 22.82 -10.47
N ILE A 47 0.40 22.83 -11.71
CA ILE A 47 0.79 24.04 -12.46
C ILE A 47 -0.43 24.85 -12.90
N SER A 48 -1.65 24.33 -12.75
CA SER A 48 -2.87 24.97 -13.21
C SER A 48 -3.43 25.96 -12.19
N ALA A 49 -3.61 27.19 -12.57
CA ALA A 49 -4.19 28.27 -11.72
C ALA A 49 -5.63 28.01 -11.26
N SER A 50 -6.30 26.98 -11.78
CA SER A 50 -7.66 26.57 -11.42
C SER A 50 -7.70 25.21 -10.71
N ALA A 51 -6.55 24.63 -10.41
CA ALA A 51 -6.51 23.29 -9.84
C ALA A 51 -6.71 23.34 -8.33
N THR A 52 -7.71 22.61 -7.89
CA THR A 52 -7.71 22.04 -6.55
C THR A 52 -6.46 21.17 -6.43
N SER A 53 -5.68 21.38 -5.38
CA SER A 53 -4.49 20.57 -5.13
C SER A 53 -4.83 19.09 -5.13
N SER A 54 -4.13 18.32 -5.94
CA SER A 54 -4.24 16.85 -5.95
C SER A 54 -3.20 16.27 -5.02
N ALA A 55 -3.56 15.25 -4.25
CA ALA A 55 -2.58 14.46 -3.53
C ALA A 55 -1.96 13.44 -4.48
N GLU A 56 -0.64 13.36 -4.47
CA GLU A 56 0.09 12.27 -5.06
C GLU A 56 0.24 11.17 -4.01
N LEU A 57 -0.26 9.99 -4.31
CA LEU A 57 -0.35 8.89 -3.37
C LEU A 57 0.41 7.68 -3.88
N SER A 58 0.95 6.91 -2.97
CA SER A 58 1.38 5.56 -3.26
C SER A 58 0.81 4.58 -2.24
N ARG A 59 0.65 3.34 -2.69
CA ARG A 59 0.22 2.21 -1.87
C ARG A 59 1.07 1.00 -2.23
N VAL A 60 1.25 0.12 -1.26
CA VAL A 60 2.05 -1.09 -1.42
C VAL A 60 1.13 -2.29 -1.47
N LEU A 61 1.41 -3.22 -2.38
CA LEU A 61 0.79 -4.54 -2.47
C LEU A 61 1.84 -5.58 -2.12
N ILE A 62 1.53 -6.50 -1.20
CA ILE A 62 2.44 -7.58 -0.81
C ILE A 62 1.67 -8.89 -0.71
N LYS A 63 2.25 -9.97 -1.24
CA LYS A 63 1.67 -11.31 -1.17
C LYS A 63 2.68 -12.32 -0.65
N PHE A 64 2.21 -13.18 0.25
CA PHE A 64 2.97 -14.30 0.80
C PHE A 64 2.38 -15.63 0.32
N ASP A 65 3.22 -16.65 0.20
CA ASP A 65 2.76 -18.00 -0.12
C ASP A 65 2.15 -18.67 1.12
N VAL A 66 0.88 -18.35 1.39
CA VAL A 66 0.14 -18.96 2.50
C VAL A 66 -0.50 -20.29 2.10
N THR A 67 -1.04 -20.37 0.87
CA THR A 67 -1.93 -21.45 0.42
C THR A 67 -1.43 -22.21 -0.80
N GLY A 68 -0.24 -21.90 -1.29
CA GLY A 68 0.35 -22.57 -2.44
C GLY A 68 0.56 -24.06 -2.23
N SER A 69 0.70 -24.79 -3.31
CA SER A 69 0.98 -26.24 -3.31
C SER A 69 2.44 -26.58 -3.03
N GLY A 70 3.31 -25.59 -2.90
CA GLY A 70 4.71 -25.76 -2.58
C GLY A 70 4.93 -26.30 -1.16
N PHE A 71 6.04 -27.03 -0.96
CA PHE A 71 6.39 -27.59 0.34
C PHE A 71 6.61 -26.53 1.43
N ASP A 72 6.86 -25.29 1.05
CA ASP A 72 7.19 -24.18 1.94
C ASP A 72 6.02 -23.22 2.20
N SER A 73 4.82 -23.51 1.68
CA SER A 73 3.65 -22.70 2.01
C SER A 73 3.24 -22.90 3.47
N ILE A 74 2.72 -21.87 4.11
CA ILE A 74 2.29 -21.93 5.52
C ILE A 74 1.28 -23.06 5.73
N LYS A 75 0.33 -23.23 4.81
CA LYS A 75 -0.68 -24.31 4.85
C LYS A 75 -0.04 -25.70 4.76
N SER A 76 0.90 -25.90 3.83
CA SER A 76 1.57 -27.20 3.68
C SER A 76 2.39 -27.55 4.92
N GLU A 77 3.04 -26.59 5.53
CA GLU A 77 3.81 -26.79 6.75
C GLU A 77 2.93 -27.10 7.96
N ARG A 78 1.77 -26.47 8.05
CA ARG A 78 0.79 -26.81 9.08
C ARG A 78 0.27 -28.23 8.90
N THR A 79 -0.05 -28.62 7.67
CA THR A 79 -0.49 -29.99 7.36
C THR A 79 0.58 -31.03 7.70
N ALA A 80 1.85 -30.68 7.52
CA ALA A 80 2.98 -31.54 7.88
C ALA A 80 3.33 -31.51 9.39
N GLY A 81 2.59 -30.77 10.21
CA GLY A 81 2.82 -30.66 11.65
C GLY A 81 4.04 -29.80 12.04
N ARG A 82 4.63 -29.05 11.10
CA ARG A 82 5.76 -28.15 11.37
C ARG A 82 5.32 -26.83 11.99
N ILE A 83 4.09 -26.43 11.74
CA ILE A 83 3.43 -25.28 12.38
C ILE A 83 2.29 -25.81 13.23
N PRO A 84 2.13 -25.35 14.48
CA PRO A 84 1.02 -25.76 15.34
C PRO A 84 -0.35 -25.43 14.72
N SER A 85 -1.39 -26.10 15.26
CA SER A 85 -2.77 -25.84 14.86
C SER A 85 -3.20 -24.40 15.14
N SER A 86 -4.32 -24.01 14.53
CA SER A 86 -4.96 -22.70 14.79
C SER A 86 -5.16 -22.46 16.29
N GLY A 87 -4.97 -21.22 16.71
CA GLY A 87 -5.05 -20.80 18.13
C GLY A 87 -3.78 -21.03 18.95
N SER A 88 -2.74 -21.69 18.38
CA SER A 88 -1.48 -21.96 19.08
C SER A 88 -0.28 -21.21 18.49
N VAL A 89 -0.51 -20.37 17.48
CA VAL A 89 0.51 -19.59 16.78
C VAL A 89 -0.07 -18.26 16.36
N ASN A 90 0.74 -17.20 16.43
CA ASN A 90 0.38 -15.89 15.93
C ASN A 90 1.19 -15.58 14.67
N PHE A 91 0.58 -14.88 13.73
CA PHE A 91 1.19 -14.43 12.48
C PHE A 91 1.31 -12.91 12.47
N TYR A 92 2.53 -12.43 12.31
CA TYR A 92 2.81 -11.00 12.24
C TYR A 92 3.27 -10.62 10.84
N LEU A 93 2.66 -9.59 10.26
CA LEU A 93 3.23 -8.89 9.14
C LEU A 93 4.33 -7.98 9.65
N ARG A 94 5.55 -8.15 9.13
CA ARG A 94 6.68 -7.34 9.54
C ARG A 94 7.41 -6.78 8.32
N LEU A 95 7.53 -5.45 8.28
CA LEU A 95 8.32 -4.74 7.29
C LEU A 95 9.37 -3.89 8.00
N PHE A 96 10.53 -3.80 7.40
CA PHE A 96 11.63 -3.03 7.93
C PHE A 96 11.68 -1.67 7.26
N ASN A 97 11.80 -0.63 8.07
CA ASN A 97 12.00 0.72 7.58
C ASN A 97 13.37 0.77 6.89
N ALA A 98 13.39 1.22 5.63
CA ALA A 98 14.63 1.39 4.88
C ALA A 98 15.42 2.57 5.44
N GLN A 99 16.74 2.48 5.39
CA GLN A 99 17.61 3.59 5.79
C GLN A 99 17.48 4.73 4.78
N HIS A 100 17.30 5.94 5.28
CA HIS A 100 17.25 7.15 4.47
C HIS A 100 18.06 8.27 5.15
N ALA A 101 18.59 9.16 4.34
CA ALA A 101 19.48 10.24 4.79
C ALA A 101 18.76 11.55 5.11
N ARG A 102 17.44 11.59 5.06
CA ARG A 102 16.61 12.80 5.21
C ARG A 102 15.69 12.71 6.41
N THR A 103 15.08 13.84 6.78
CA THR A 103 14.02 13.89 7.77
C THR A 103 12.86 12.99 7.38
N VAL A 104 12.39 12.18 8.31
CA VAL A 104 11.24 11.29 8.15
C VAL A 104 9.95 11.98 8.55
N PRO A 105 8.83 11.59 7.93
CA PRO A 105 7.51 11.92 8.45
C PRO A 105 7.33 11.34 9.85
N VAL A 106 6.59 12.05 10.69
CA VAL A 106 6.22 11.64 12.05
C VAL A 106 4.72 11.75 12.25
N ASP A 107 4.19 11.04 13.23
CA ASP A 107 2.76 11.08 13.59
C ASP A 107 1.84 10.70 12.42
N TYR A 108 2.04 9.55 11.82
CA TYR A 108 1.17 9.00 10.79
C TYR A 108 0.73 7.57 11.11
N THR A 109 -0.30 7.12 10.44
CA THR A 109 -0.84 5.78 10.58
C THR A 109 -0.80 5.06 9.25
N LEU A 110 -0.33 3.82 9.23
CA LEU A 110 -0.48 2.90 8.09
C LEU A 110 -1.65 1.96 8.34
N ASP A 111 -2.52 1.83 7.36
CA ASP A 111 -3.61 0.86 7.30
C ASP A 111 -3.20 -0.34 6.45
N ILE A 112 -3.56 -1.53 6.90
CA ILE A 112 -3.30 -2.79 6.22
C ILE A 112 -4.63 -3.52 6.02
N ALA A 113 -4.95 -3.89 4.79
CA ALA A 113 -6.17 -4.62 4.47
C ALA A 113 -5.92 -5.66 3.36
N PRO A 114 -6.65 -6.79 3.34
CA PRO A 114 -6.52 -7.78 2.28
C PRO A 114 -6.95 -7.22 0.93
N VAL A 115 -6.21 -7.55 -0.11
CA VAL A 115 -6.57 -7.22 -1.50
C VAL A 115 -7.71 -8.14 -1.96
N GLN A 116 -8.69 -7.59 -2.68
CA GLN A 116 -9.89 -8.34 -3.11
C GLN A 116 -9.67 -9.19 -4.35
N HIS A 117 -8.71 -8.85 -5.19
CA HIS A 117 -8.50 -9.45 -6.49
C HIS A 117 -7.06 -9.90 -6.69
N HIS A 118 -6.89 -10.90 -7.56
CA HIS A 118 -5.56 -11.28 -8.01
C HIS A 118 -4.90 -10.10 -8.74
N TRP A 119 -3.65 -9.86 -8.44
CA TRP A 119 -2.85 -8.82 -9.08
C TRP A 119 -1.51 -9.39 -9.55
N GLN A 120 -0.87 -8.69 -10.47
CA GLN A 120 0.43 -9.04 -11.01
C GLN A 120 1.48 -8.06 -10.49
N GLU A 121 2.60 -8.59 -10.06
CA GLU A 121 3.74 -7.79 -9.60
C GLU A 121 4.29 -6.90 -10.72
N GLY A 122 4.58 -7.48 -11.87
CA GLY A 122 5.27 -6.80 -12.95
C GLY A 122 6.78 -6.82 -12.74
N SER A 123 7.48 -6.08 -13.58
CA SER A 123 8.94 -5.94 -13.55
C SER A 123 9.37 -4.50 -13.86
N GLY A 124 8.48 -3.54 -13.62
CA GLY A 124 8.77 -2.13 -13.86
C GLY A 124 9.62 -1.50 -12.77
N LEU A 125 10.33 -0.43 -13.15
CA LEU A 125 11.10 0.46 -12.28
C LEU A 125 10.71 1.92 -12.60
N ASP A 126 9.44 2.13 -12.88
CA ASP A 126 8.98 3.36 -13.54
C ASP A 126 9.20 4.63 -12.74
N MET A 127 9.11 4.54 -11.42
CA MET A 127 9.34 5.67 -10.53
C MET A 127 10.75 5.67 -9.91
N ASP A 128 11.57 4.67 -10.23
CA ASP A 128 12.93 4.62 -9.76
C ASP A 128 13.74 5.74 -10.41
N THR A 129 14.42 6.52 -9.61
CA THR A 129 15.14 7.72 -10.08
C THR A 129 14.27 8.74 -10.83
N TYR A 130 12.96 8.76 -10.59
CA TYR A 130 11.98 9.66 -11.24
C TYR A 130 11.95 9.56 -12.77
N LYS A 131 12.14 8.38 -13.30
CA LYS A 131 12.04 8.08 -14.72
C LYS A 131 10.76 7.32 -14.99
N ASP A 132 9.87 7.92 -15.75
CA ASP A 132 8.63 7.29 -16.19
C ASP A 132 8.92 6.42 -17.40
N LEU A 133 9.13 5.15 -17.17
CA LEU A 133 9.49 4.18 -18.18
C LEU A 133 8.31 3.35 -18.68
N THR A 134 7.16 3.45 -18.02
CA THR A 134 5.98 2.65 -18.36
C THR A 134 5.41 3.06 -19.68
N LYS A 135 5.71 2.30 -20.67
CA LYS A 135 5.08 2.40 -21.99
C LYS A 135 4.01 1.34 -22.19
N ASP A 136 4.10 0.24 -21.45
CA ASP A 136 3.32 -0.96 -21.69
C ASP A 136 2.94 -1.62 -20.37
N ARG A 137 1.81 -1.34 -19.83
CA ARG A 137 1.03 -2.06 -18.83
C ARG A 137 1.74 -3.29 -18.19
N ASN A 138 2.87 -3.06 -17.55
CA ASN A 138 3.68 -4.12 -16.97
C ASN A 138 3.25 -4.37 -15.52
N GLY A 139 2.34 -5.30 -15.30
CA GLY A 139 1.86 -5.65 -13.96
C GLY A 139 0.76 -4.73 -13.43
N SER A 140 0.57 -4.76 -12.12
CA SER A 140 -0.37 -3.89 -11.43
C SER A 140 0.13 -2.44 -11.37
N ASN A 141 -0.82 -1.52 -11.37
CA ASN A 141 -0.58 -0.08 -11.28
C ASN A 141 -1.76 0.58 -10.56
N TRP A 142 -1.79 1.90 -10.50
CA TRP A 142 -2.87 2.63 -9.82
C TRP A 142 -4.26 2.36 -10.38
N MET A 143 -4.39 2.08 -11.68
CA MET A 143 -5.67 1.88 -12.37
C MET A 143 -6.03 0.40 -12.52
N SER A 144 -5.06 -0.50 -12.55
CA SER A 144 -5.28 -1.90 -12.92
C SER A 144 -4.52 -2.88 -12.05
N ALA A 145 -5.14 -4.03 -11.78
CA ALA A 145 -4.54 -5.15 -11.05
C ALA A 145 -3.54 -5.96 -11.91
N SER A 146 -3.61 -5.85 -13.23
CA SER A 146 -2.76 -6.62 -14.14
C SER A 146 -2.64 -5.95 -15.51
N ASN A 147 -1.83 -6.54 -16.38
CA ASN A 147 -1.64 -6.11 -17.77
C ASN A 147 -2.91 -6.21 -18.64
N SER A 148 -3.89 -6.98 -18.21
CA SER A 148 -5.13 -7.13 -18.97
C SER A 148 -6.00 -5.88 -18.84
N PRO A 149 -6.55 -5.32 -19.94
CA PRO A 149 -7.45 -4.19 -19.90
C PRO A 149 -8.73 -4.46 -19.10
N ASP A 150 -9.10 -5.72 -18.93
CA ASP A 150 -10.30 -6.15 -18.20
C ASP A 150 -10.08 -6.32 -16.70
N ARG A 151 -8.92 -5.93 -16.18
CA ARG A 151 -8.53 -6.05 -14.76
C ARG A 151 -8.33 -4.70 -14.09
N ALA A 152 -9.09 -3.70 -14.50
CA ALA A 152 -9.14 -2.43 -13.76
C ALA A 152 -9.57 -2.67 -12.32
N TRP A 153 -8.99 -1.91 -11.38
CA TRP A 153 -9.54 -1.82 -10.03
C TRP A 153 -10.94 -1.19 -10.10
N THR A 154 -11.83 -1.60 -9.22
CA THR A 154 -13.13 -0.93 -9.06
C THR A 154 -12.92 0.50 -8.57
N THR A 155 -11.93 0.67 -7.69
CA THR A 155 -11.48 1.98 -7.20
C THR A 155 -10.01 2.18 -7.54
N PRO A 156 -9.62 3.27 -8.21
CA PRO A 156 -8.22 3.57 -8.44
C PRO A 156 -7.39 3.51 -7.15
N GLY A 157 -6.23 2.86 -7.20
CA GLY A 157 -5.39 2.65 -6.04
C GLY A 157 -5.64 1.34 -5.30
N GLY A 158 -6.44 0.42 -5.88
CA GLY A 158 -6.64 -0.94 -5.39
C GLY A 158 -7.97 -1.15 -4.67
N ASP A 159 -8.46 -2.39 -4.71
CA ASP A 159 -9.67 -2.84 -4.04
C ASP A 159 -9.32 -3.65 -2.79
N TYR A 160 -9.81 -3.21 -1.64
CA TYR A 160 -9.47 -3.77 -0.33
C TYR A 160 -10.72 -4.23 0.43
N LEU A 161 -10.58 -5.31 1.21
CA LEU A 161 -11.67 -5.81 2.07
C LEU A 161 -11.72 -5.02 3.37
N ALA A 162 -12.73 -4.20 3.54
CA ALA A 162 -12.91 -3.37 4.73
C ALA A 162 -13.19 -4.16 6.02
N THR A 163 -13.60 -5.44 5.91
CA THR A 163 -13.86 -6.31 7.06
C THR A 163 -12.61 -6.67 7.86
N TYR A 164 -11.45 -6.58 7.25
CA TYR A 164 -10.16 -6.79 7.89
C TYR A 164 -9.36 -5.52 7.72
N ASN A 165 -9.31 -4.72 8.76
CA ASN A 165 -8.50 -3.51 8.76
C ASN A 165 -7.59 -3.54 9.99
N TYR A 166 -6.30 -3.54 9.73
CA TYR A 166 -5.27 -3.46 10.75
C TYR A 166 -4.54 -2.13 10.57
N SER A 167 -4.01 -1.59 11.64
CA SER A 167 -3.27 -0.33 11.57
C SER A 167 -2.12 -0.30 12.54
N GLN A 168 -1.13 0.53 12.24
CA GLN A 168 -0.05 0.88 13.15
C GLN A 168 0.24 2.38 13.05
N ASP A 169 0.37 2.99 14.22
CA ASP A 169 0.80 4.38 14.33
C ASP A 169 2.32 4.48 14.37
N PHE A 170 2.85 5.51 13.71
CA PHE A 170 4.26 5.82 13.65
C PHE A 170 4.47 7.22 14.24
N SER A 171 5.08 7.28 15.42
CA SER A 171 5.29 8.55 16.12
C SER A 171 6.63 9.19 15.79
N THR A 172 7.64 8.38 15.50
CA THR A 172 9.00 8.86 15.16
C THR A 172 9.35 8.72 13.68
N GLY A 173 8.57 7.91 12.94
CA GLY A 173 8.84 7.57 11.55
C GLY A 173 10.03 6.62 11.35
N LEU A 174 10.63 6.13 12.43
CA LEU A 174 11.77 5.20 12.40
C LEU A 174 11.37 3.78 12.81
N GLU A 175 10.13 3.58 13.19
CA GLU A 175 9.59 2.30 13.61
C GLU A 175 9.54 1.32 12.42
N HIS A 176 9.67 0.03 12.73
CA HIS A 176 9.32 -1.02 11.81
C HIS A 176 7.82 -1.29 11.89
N LEU A 177 7.21 -1.67 10.77
CA LEU A 177 5.84 -2.19 10.80
C LEU A 177 5.87 -3.59 11.43
N GLU A 178 5.03 -3.82 12.45
CA GLU A 178 4.82 -5.13 13.04
C GLU A 178 3.39 -5.26 13.53
N VAL A 179 2.53 -5.92 12.77
CA VAL A 179 1.09 -6.01 13.03
C VAL A 179 0.65 -7.46 13.09
N ASP A 180 -0.11 -7.82 14.11
CA ASP A 180 -0.73 -9.15 14.23
C ASP A 180 -1.86 -9.28 13.21
N ILE A 181 -1.66 -10.14 12.21
CA ILE A 181 -2.62 -10.46 11.16
C ILE A 181 -3.11 -11.90 11.26
N THR A 182 -3.01 -12.51 12.46
CA THR A 182 -3.37 -13.91 12.69
C THR A 182 -4.75 -14.28 12.15
N PRO A 183 -5.83 -13.52 12.42
CA PRO A 183 -7.15 -13.86 11.89
C PRO A 183 -7.21 -13.92 10.37
N LEU A 184 -6.47 -13.05 9.70
CA LEU A 184 -6.39 -13.01 8.23
C LEU A 184 -5.68 -14.24 7.68
N VAL A 185 -4.50 -14.57 8.22
CA VAL A 185 -3.72 -15.73 7.77
C VAL A 185 -4.48 -17.03 8.04
N GLU A 186 -5.14 -17.14 9.18
CA GLU A 186 -6.00 -18.29 9.51
C GLU A 186 -7.17 -18.42 8.53
N GLY A 187 -7.79 -17.31 8.12
CA GLY A 187 -8.82 -17.29 7.09
C GLY A 187 -8.32 -17.81 5.74
N TRP A 188 -7.12 -17.42 5.35
CA TRP A 188 -6.47 -17.94 4.13
C TRP A 188 -6.17 -19.42 4.22
N ILE A 189 -5.61 -19.89 5.34
CA ILE A 189 -5.30 -21.33 5.55
C ILE A 189 -6.57 -22.17 5.51
N ALA A 190 -7.64 -21.69 6.17
CA ALA A 190 -8.94 -22.35 6.18
C ALA A 190 -9.64 -22.34 4.82
N GLY A 191 -9.25 -21.44 3.91
CA GLY A 191 -9.90 -21.26 2.60
C GLY A 191 -11.22 -20.49 2.68
N THR A 192 -11.52 -19.85 3.79
CA THR A 192 -12.70 -18.97 3.94
C THR A 192 -12.48 -17.61 3.28
N LEU A 193 -11.24 -17.27 3.00
CA LEU A 193 -10.81 -16.07 2.32
C LEU A 193 -9.76 -16.43 1.25
N ALA A 194 -9.87 -15.83 0.07
CA ALA A 194 -8.85 -15.98 -0.97
C ALA A 194 -7.58 -15.19 -0.61
N ASN A 195 -6.41 -15.79 -0.81
CA ASN A 195 -5.14 -15.12 -0.58
C ASN A 195 -4.69 -14.35 -1.83
N TYR A 196 -4.99 -13.07 -1.87
CA TYR A 196 -4.44 -12.13 -2.84
C TYR A 196 -3.41 -11.18 -2.21
N GLY A 197 -3.01 -11.45 -0.97
CA GLY A 197 -2.08 -10.62 -0.22
C GLY A 197 -2.76 -9.46 0.51
N VAL A 198 -1.96 -8.50 0.91
CA VAL A 198 -2.39 -7.29 1.62
C VAL A 198 -1.98 -6.04 0.86
N GLY A 199 -2.78 -5.01 0.98
CA GLY A 199 -2.41 -3.65 0.63
C GLY A 199 -2.04 -2.85 1.88
N ILE A 200 -1.06 -1.99 1.75
CA ILE A 200 -0.60 -1.07 2.80
C ILE A 200 -0.68 0.33 2.25
N LYS A 201 -1.30 1.21 3.01
CA LYS A 201 -1.51 2.61 2.63
C LYS A 201 -1.50 3.50 3.86
N LEU A 202 -1.34 4.78 3.66
CA LEU A 202 -1.63 5.75 4.71
C LEU A 202 -3.11 5.69 5.08
N SER A 203 -3.43 5.97 6.33
CA SER A 203 -4.83 6.08 6.74
C SER A 203 -5.54 7.21 5.98
N ALA A 204 -6.85 7.13 5.86
CA ALA A 204 -7.64 8.08 5.08
C ALA A 204 -7.38 9.54 5.47
N CYS A 205 -7.09 9.81 6.74
CA CYS A 205 -6.76 11.16 7.19
C CYS A 205 -5.38 11.65 6.71
N HIS A 206 -4.47 10.74 6.35
CA HIS A 206 -3.14 11.06 5.84
C HIS A 206 -3.07 11.01 4.30
N GLU A 207 -3.96 10.27 3.65
CA GLU A 207 -4.14 10.31 2.19
C GLU A 207 -4.98 11.52 1.71
N ALA A 208 -5.48 12.34 2.61
CA ALA A 208 -6.35 13.44 2.25
C ALA A 208 -5.60 14.60 1.58
N TYR A 209 -6.25 15.26 0.64
CA TYR A 209 -5.75 16.47 0.02
C TYR A 209 -6.39 17.72 0.62
N TYR A 210 -5.71 18.88 0.48
CA TYR A 210 -6.22 20.17 0.88
C TYR A 210 -6.69 20.98 -0.33
N SER A 211 -7.86 21.61 -0.24
CA SER A 211 -8.29 22.58 -1.24
C SER A 211 -7.60 23.93 -0.98
N SER A 212 -6.94 24.48 -2.01
CA SER A 212 -6.24 25.76 -1.93
C SER A 212 -7.18 26.99 -1.90
N SER A 213 -8.49 26.79 -2.00
CA SER A 213 -9.46 27.89 -2.04
C SER A 213 -9.69 28.60 -0.70
N VAL A 214 -9.07 28.12 0.37
CA VAL A 214 -9.19 28.72 1.70
C VAL A 214 -7.86 29.34 2.12
N TRP A 215 -7.69 30.62 1.84
CA TRP A 215 -6.64 31.44 2.44
C TRP A 215 -6.98 31.68 3.92
N GLY A 216 -6.37 30.88 4.77
CA GLY A 216 -6.51 30.98 6.22
C GLY A 216 -6.09 29.68 6.87
N PHE A 217 -5.66 29.72 8.11
CA PHE A 217 -5.14 28.59 8.89
C PHE A 217 -6.17 27.47 9.19
N SER A 218 -7.34 27.50 8.58
CA SER A 218 -8.32 26.44 8.59
C SER A 218 -8.40 25.84 7.19
N GLY A 219 -7.58 24.85 6.92
CA GLY A 219 -7.64 24.07 5.70
C GLY A 219 -8.88 23.18 5.69
N VAL A 220 -9.54 23.12 4.55
CA VAL A 220 -10.63 22.16 4.32
C VAL A 220 -10.01 20.89 3.77
N LYS A 221 -10.21 19.81 4.48
CA LYS A 221 -9.67 18.49 4.15
C LYS A 221 -10.78 17.64 3.56
N TYR A 222 -10.55 17.05 2.39
CA TYR A 222 -11.47 16.10 1.75
C TYR A 222 -10.87 14.70 1.79
N VAL A 223 -11.65 13.74 2.26
CA VAL A 223 -11.34 12.31 2.20
C VAL A 223 -12.53 11.63 1.56
N ASP A 224 -12.31 10.92 0.48
CA ASP A 224 -13.35 10.21 -0.28
C ASP A 224 -14.56 11.09 -0.62
N GLY A 225 -14.32 12.37 -0.93
CA GLY A 225 -15.35 13.35 -1.21
C GLY A 225 -16.07 13.92 0.03
N ILE A 226 -15.67 13.53 1.22
CA ILE A 226 -16.23 14.04 2.48
C ILE A 226 -15.39 15.20 3.00
N LEU A 227 -16.05 16.31 3.26
CA LEU A 227 -15.44 17.49 3.86
C LEU A 227 -15.13 17.25 5.34
N LEU A 228 -13.85 17.27 5.70
CA LEU A 228 -13.42 17.25 7.09
C LEU A 228 -12.87 18.61 7.49
N ASN A 229 -13.53 19.26 8.44
CA ASN A 229 -12.99 20.49 9.07
C ASN A 229 -11.83 20.10 9.98
N THR A 230 -10.63 20.50 9.61
CA THR A 230 -9.47 20.36 10.48
C THR A 230 -8.93 21.75 10.84
N THR A 231 -9.01 22.08 12.11
CA THR A 231 -8.21 23.15 12.71
C THR A 231 -6.88 22.52 13.11
N GLY A 232 -5.85 22.68 12.30
CA GLY A 232 -4.55 22.12 12.66
C GLY A 232 -3.51 22.29 11.56
N ALA A 233 -2.26 22.34 11.96
CA ALA A 233 -1.11 22.58 11.12
C ALA A 233 -1.03 21.61 9.92
N GLN A 234 -0.70 22.16 8.78
CA GLN A 234 -0.35 21.43 7.57
C GLN A 234 0.80 20.47 7.88
N LYS A 235 0.57 19.19 7.75
CA LYS A 235 1.65 18.19 7.76
C LYS A 235 1.89 17.75 6.31
N SER A 236 3.07 18.02 5.80
CA SER A 236 3.61 17.42 4.57
C SER A 236 4.36 16.15 4.98
N TYR A 237 3.98 15.04 4.42
CA TYR A 237 4.64 13.76 4.61
C TYR A 237 5.42 13.41 3.35
#